data_c115894db6bc7cc539f79847b0753ced
#
_entry.id   c115894db6bc7cc539f79847b0753ced
#
_cell.length_a   1.000
_cell.length_b   1.000
_cell.length_c   1.000
_cell.angle_alpha   90.00
_cell.angle_beta   90.00
_cell.angle_gamma   90.00
#
_symmetry.space_group_name_H-M   'P 1'
#
loop_
_entity.id
_entity.type
_entity.pdbx_description
1 polymer ?
#
loop_
_entity_poly.entity_id
_entity_poly.type
_entity_poly.pdbx_seq_one_letter_code
_entity_poly.pdbx_strand_id
1 'polypeptide(L)'
;ETITKASRADYRHKKQSGGAGQFGEVHLIIEPYEEGMPKPDTYKFGGQEFKMNVKDTQEIPLEWGGKLVVCNCIVGGAIDARFIPAIVKGLMDRIEQGPLTGSYARDVRVCIYDGKMHPVDSNEISFRLAGRNAFAQAFKEANPKILEPVYDVEVLVPSERMGDVMSDLQGRRAI
;
A
#
# COMPACT_ATOMS: atom_id res chain seq x y z
N GLU A 1 -4.02 -3.78 8.83
CA GLU A 1 -2.70 -3.13 8.86
C GLU A 1 -2.74 -1.76 8.18
N THR A 2 -1.85 -0.89 8.58
CA THR A 2 -1.63 0.39 7.92
C THR A 2 -0.17 0.80 8.08
N ILE A 3 0.22 1.90 7.44
CA ILE A 3 1.56 2.46 7.53
C ILE A 3 1.51 3.84 8.19
N THR A 4 2.63 4.31 8.73
CA THR A 4 2.68 5.57 9.48
C THR A 4 3.67 6.57 8.92
N LYS A 5 4.50 6.20 7.95
CA LYS A 5 5.42 7.12 7.27
C LYS A 5 5.58 6.74 5.80
N ALA A 6 6.10 7.66 5.00
CA ALA A 6 6.44 7.40 3.61
C ALA A 6 7.67 6.50 3.50
N SER A 7 7.69 5.66 2.47
CA SER A 7 8.86 4.87 2.11
C SER A 7 8.91 4.64 0.61
N ARG A 8 10.03 4.11 0.13
CA ARG A 8 10.30 3.88 -1.28
C ARG A 8 10.86 2.49 -1.48
N ALA A 9 10.49 1.86 -2.60
CA ALA A 9 11.10 0.61 -3.02
C ALA A 9 11.19 0.53 -4.54
N ASP A 10 12.26 -0.08 -4.99
CA ASP A 10 12.50 -0.45 -6.37
C ASP A 10 12.59 -1.97 -6.43
N TYR A 11 11.85 -2.59 -7.34
CA TYR A 11 11.89 -4.04 -7.48
C TYR A 11 11.92 -4.45 -8.95
N ARG A 12 12.86 -5.33 -9.26
CA ARG A 12 12.99 -5.96 -10.57
C ARG A 12 12.59 -7.43 -10.47
N HIS A 13 11.52 -7.78 -11.18
CA HIS A 13 11.19 -9.19 -11.42
C HIS A 13 11.84 -9.62 -12.72
N LYS A 14 12.76 -10.58 -12.63
CA LYS A 14 13.45 -11.14 -13.78
C LYS A 14 13.52 -12.65 -13.64
N LYS A 15 13.04 -13.35 -14.65
CA LYS A 15 13.10 -14.81 -14.71
C LYS A 15 13.54 -15.24 -16.11
N GLN A 16 14.59 -16.03 -16.19
CA GLN A 16 15.13 -16.62 -17.41
C GLN A 16 15.35 -18.11 -17.18
N SER A 17 14.33 -18.92 -17.39
CA SER A 17 14.50 -20.37 -17.27
C SER A 17 13.69 -21.09 -18.33
N GLY A 18 14.36 -21.79 -19.24
CA GLY A 18 13.82 -22.82 -20.12
C GLY A 18 12.58 -22.50 -20.95
N GLY A 19 12.31 -21.22 -21.26
CA GLY A 19 11.12 -20.80 -21.99
C GLY A 19 11.08 -19.30 -22.17
N ALA A 20 9.89 -18.72 -22.34
CA ALA A 20 9.71 -17.27 -22.41
C ALA A 20 10.21 -16.62 -21.11
N GLY A 21 11.09 -15.62 -21.22
CA GLY A 21 11.56 -14.86 -20.10
C GLY A 21 10.46 -14.00 -19.48
N GLN A 22 10.71 -13.51 -18.26
CA GLN A 22 9.85 -12.56 -17.56
C GLN A 22 10.69 -11.37 -17.12
N PHE A 23 10.20 -10.16 -17.32
CA PHE A 23 10.87 -8.95 -16.88
C PHE A 23 9.88 -7.84 -16.57
N GLY A 24 10.02 -7.22 -15.42
CA GLY A 24 9.31 -6.01 -15.05
C GLY A 24 10.01 -5.35 -13.87
N GLU A 25 10.25 -4.05 -13.97
CA GLU A 25 10.83 -3.27 -12.87
C GLU A 25 9.91 -2.12 -12.51
N VAL A 26 9.61 -1.97 -11.24
CA VAL A 26 8.71 -0.95 -10.70
C VAL A 26 9.42 -0.19 -9.60
N HIS A 27 9.41 1.14 -9.71
CA HIS A 27 9.86 2.06 -8.68
C HIS A 27 8.64 2.78 -8.12
N LEU A 28 8.41 2.65 -6.82
CA LEU A 28 7.26 3.25 -6.17
C LEU A 28 7.60 3.91 -4.84
N ILE A 29 6.75 4.85 -4.48
CA ILE A 29 6.72 5.51 -3.18
C ILE A 29 5.35 5.26 -2.58
N ILE A 30 5.31 4.89 -1.31
CA ILE A 30 4.06 4.76 -0.57
C ILE A 30 4.05 5.72 0.60
N GLU A 31 2.85 6.11 1.01
CA GLU A 31 2.62 6.96 2.18
C GLU A 31 1.25 6.70 2.78
N PRO A 32 1.02 7.06 4.06
CA PRO A 32 -0.31 7.01 4.62
C PRO A 32 -1.28 7.89 3.83
N TYR A 33 -2.47 7.36 3.55
CA TYR A 33 -3.53 8.10 2.87
C TYR A 33 -4.53 8.66 3.87
N GLU A 34 -4.84 9.95 3.72
CA GLU A 34 -5.94 10.61 4.41
C GLU A 34 -6.82 11.33 3.39
N GLU A 35 -8.13 11.26 3.62
CA GLU A 35 -9.10 11.91 2.75
C GLU A 35 -8.86 13.42 2.70
N GLY A 36 -8.87 13.98 1.50
CA GLY A 36 -8.65 15.41 1.28
C GLY A 36 -7.18 15.85 1.27
N MET A 37 -6.23 14.93 1.41
CA MET A 37 -4.81 15.30 1.32
C MET A 37 -4.45 15.83 -0.07
N PRO A 38 -3.45 16.74 -0.18
CA PRO A 38 -3.03 17.29 -1.47
C PRO A 38 -2.41 16.20 -2.38
N LYS A 39 -2.39 16.49 -3.67
CA LYS A 39 -1.71 15.61 -4.65
C LYS A 39 -0.24 15.42 -4.29
N PRO A 40 0.32 14.24 -4.60
CA PRO A 40 1.76 14.02 -4.41
C PRO A 40 2.57 15.06 -5.19
N ASP A 41 3.60 15.59 -4.57
CA ASP A 41 4.49 16.56 -5.21
C ASP A 41 5.95 16.10 -5.11
N THR A 42 6.62 16.35 -4.00
CA THR A 42 8.04 16.03 -3.85
C THR A 42 8.27 15.23 -2.57
N TYR A 43 9.04 14.16 -2.70
CA TYR A 43 9.48 13.34 -1.58
C TYR A 43 11.00 13.38 -1.47
N LYS A 44 11.52 13.30 -0.26
CA LYS A 44 12.96 13.25 0.02
C LYS A 44 13.31 11.96 0.74
N PHE A 45 14.23 11.21 0.16
CA PHE A 45 14.77 9.98 0.74
C PHE A 45 16.29 9.99 0.59
N GLY A 46 17.02 9.86 1.70
CA GLY A 46 18.48 9.79 1.67
C GLY A 46 19.16 11.00 1.02
N GLY A 47 18.60 12.20 1.17
CA GLY A 47 19.13 13.42 0.54
C GLY A 47 18.78 13.59 -0.92
N GLN A 48 18.09 12.64 -1.53
CA GLN A 48 17.63 12.71 -2.92
C GLN A 48 16.16 13.14 -2.97
N GLU A 49 15.84 14.02 -3.91
CA GLU A 49 14.47 14.46 -4.16
C GLU A 49 13.82 13.67 -5.28
N PHE A 50 12.57 13.29 -5.08
CA PHE A 50 11.73 12.60 -6.06
C PHE A 50 10.49 13.46 -6.32
N LYS A 51 10.44 14.06 -7.49
CA LYS A 51 9.31 14.89 -7.89
C LYS A 51 8.28 14.04 -8.62
N MET A 52 7.04 14.07 -8.13
CA MET A 52 5.92 13.35 -8.73
C MET A 52 5.21 14.24 -9.74
N ASN A 53 4.88 13.65 -10.87
CA ASN A 53 4.07 14.29 -11.91
C ASN A 53 2.85 13.39 -12.16
N VAL A 54 1.79 13.63 -11.42
CA VAL A 54 0.59 12.79 -11.43
C VAL A 54 -0.16 12.95 -12.75
N LYS A 55 -0.26 11.87 -13.51
CA LYS A 55 -1.03 11.81 -14.76
C LYS A 55 -2.44 11.30 -14.53
N ASP A 56 -2.58 10.36 -13.62
CA ASP A 56 -3.85 9.71 -13.32
C ASP A 56 -3.87 9.24 -11.87
N THR A 57 -5.04 9.26 -11.26
CA THR A 57 -5.25 8.80 -9.90
C THR A 57 -6.42 7.82 -9.87
N GLN A 58 -6.20 6.65 -9.30
CA GLN A 58 -7.23 5.65 -9.08
C GLN A 58 -7.48 5.49 -7.59
N GLU A 59 -8.70 5.73 -7.16
CA GLU A 59 -9.14 5.48 -5.78
C GLU A 59 -9.90 4.17 -5.73
N ILE A 60 -9.44 3.23 -4.91
CA ILE A 60 -10.05 1.91 -4.75
C ILE A 60 -10.60 1.81 -3.33
N PRO A 61 -11.94 1.92 -3.16
CA PRO A 61 -12.57 1.67 -1.87
C PRO A 61 -12.38 0.20 -1.48
N LEU A 62 -12.03 -0.04 -0.22
CA LEU A 62 -11.82 -1.39 0.28
C LEU A 62 -13.03 -1.87 1.06
N GLU A 63 -13.38 -3.16 0.92
CA GLU A 63 -14.54 -3.75 1.60
C GLU A 63 -14.43 -3.68 3.12
N TRP A 64 -13.20 -3.74 3.65
CA TRP A 64 -12.92 -3.64 5.09
C TRP A 64 -12.71 -2.22 5.59
N GLY A 65 -13.05 -1.22 4.75
CA GLY A 65 -12.92 0.19 5.07
C GLY A 65 -11.61 0.80 4.58
N GLY A 66 -11.62 2.12 4.41
CA GLY A 66 -10.49 2.85 3.86
C GLY A 66 -10.32 2.64 2.37
N LYS A 67 -9.19 3.08 1.85
CA LYS A 67 -8.88 3.07 0.42
C LYS A 67 -7.45 2.63 0.14
N LEU A 68 -7.23 2.09 -1.06
CA LEU A 68 -5.94 2.11 -1.75
C LEU A 68 -6.03 3.17 -2.84
N VAL A 69 -5.11 4.12 -2.83
CA VAL A 69 -5.02 5.17 -3.84
C VAL A 69 -3.76 4.97 -4.65
N VAL A 70 -3.88 4.89 -5.97
CA VAL A 70 -2.75 4.67 -6.87
C VAL A 70 -2.62 5.85 -7.81
N CYS A 71 -1.47 6.51 -7.78
CA CYS A 71 -1.12 7.62 -8.65
C CYS A 71 -0.12 7.15 -9.70
N ASN A 72 -0.50 7.27 -10.98
CA ASN A 72 0.42 7.04 -12.08
C ASN A 72 1.24 8.31 -12.32
N CYS A 73 2.52 8.25 -11.98
CA CYS A 73 3.47 9.34 -12.14
C CYS A 73 4.59 8.99 -13.14
N ILE A 74 4.36 8.00 -13.99
CA ILE A 74 5.35 7.56 -14.98
C ILE A 74 5.60 8.66 -16.01
N VAL A 75 6.86 8.94 -16.27
CA VAL A 75 7.30 9.88 -17.30
C VAL A 75 8.13 9.16 -18.37
N GLY A 76 8.11 9.69 -19.60
CA GLY A 76 8.94 9.18 -20.69
C GLY A 76 8.62 7.76 -21.15
N GLY A 77 7.45 7.23 -20.82
CA GLY A 77 7.06 5.88 -21.24
C GLY A 77 7.88 4.75 -20.60
N ALA A 78 8.47 4.98 -19.43
CA ALA A 78 9.30 4.00 -18.74
C ALA A 78 8.57 2.67 -18.50
N ILE A 79 7.29 2.74 -18.22
CA ILE A 79 6.38 1.58 -18.17
C ILE A 79 5.20 1.89 -19.10
N ASP A 80 4.90 0.97 -20.01
CA ASP A 80 3.74 1.08 -20.88
C ASP A 80 2.45 1.12 -20.04
N ALA A 81 1.53 2.02 -20.41
CA ALA A 81 0.27 2.19 -19.69
C ALA A 81 -0.55 0.88 -19.58
N ARG A 82 -0.41 -0.02 -20.55
CA ARG A 82 -1.08 -1.35 -20.53
C ARG A 82 -0.69 -2.21 -19.33
N PHE A 83 0.47 -1.97 -18.71
CA PHE A 83 0.95 -2.73 -17.55
C PHE A 83 0.53 -2.13 -16.20
N ILE A 84 0.03 -0.92 -16.17
CA ILE A 84 -0.42 -0.29 -14.92
C ILE A 84 -1.52 -1.10 -14.22
N PRO A 85 -2.55 -1.62 -14.92
CA PRO A 85 -3.55 -2.48 -14.26
C PRO A 85 -2.94 -3.73 -13.63
N ALA A 86 -1.91 -4.32 -14.22
CA ALA A 86 -1.22 -5.48 -13.66
C ALA A 86 -0.47 -5.11 -12.37
N ILE A 87 0.19 -3.96 -12.35
CA ILE A 87 0.84 -3.43 -11.14
C ILE A 87 -0.19 -3.23 -10.03
N VAL A 88 -1.34 -2.63 -10.35
CA VAL A 88 -2.42 -2.41 -9.37
C VAL A 88 -2.92 -3.73 -8.79
N LYS A 89 -3.07 -4.78 -9.60
CA LYS A 89 -3.42 -6.11 -9.12
C LYS A 89 -2.38 -6.65 -8.13
N GLY A 90 -1.10 -6.44 -8.41
CA GLY A 90 0.00 -6.81 -7.50
C GLY A 90 -0.07 -6.06 -6.16
N LEU A 91 -0.38 -4.77 -6.19
CA LEU A 91 -0.62 -3.97 -4.99
C LEU A 91 -1.79 -4.53 -4.19
N MET A 92 -2.91 -4.84 -4.85
CA MET A 92 -4.08 -5.43 -4.21
C MET A 92 -3.80 -6.79 -3.59
N ASP A 93 -2.94 -7.62 -4.20
CA ASP A 93 -2.53 -8.89 -3.59
C ASP A 93 -1.96 -8.69 -2.18
N ARG A 94 -1.20 -7.62 -1.97
CA ARG A 94 -0.58 -7.33 -0.67
C ARG A 94 -1.43 -6.42 0.22
N ILE A 95 -2.41 -5.73 -0.33
CA ILE A 95 -3.45 -5.05 0.46
C ILE A 95 -4.38 -6.11 1.10
N GLU A 96 -4.72 -7.16 0.39
CA GLU A 96 -5.54 -8.28 0.90
C GLU A 96 -4.77 -9.16 1.89
N GLN A 97 -3.47 -9.30 1.68
CA GLN A 97 -2.56 -10.04 2.56
C GLN A 97 -1.42 -9.13 3.01
N GLY A 98 -1.70 -8.34 4.03
CA GLY A 98 -0.77 -7.33 4.53
C GLY A 98 0.63 -7.87 4.80
N PRO A 99 1.68 -7.12 4.43
CA PRO A 99 3.07 -7.59 4.57
C PRO A 99 3.54 -7.80 5.99
N LEU A 100 2.85 -7.24 6.99
CA LEU A 100 3.26 -7.35 8.39
C LEU A 100 2.80 -8.68 9.01
N THR A 101 1.51 -9.02 8.91
CA THR A 101 0.91 -10.18 9.58
C THR A 101 0.03 -11.03 8.67
N GLY A 102 -0.21 -10.62 7.43
CA GLY A 102 -1.16 -11.25 6.52
C GLY A 102 -2.59 -10.73 6.65
N SER A 103 -2.85 -9.81 7.59
CA SER A 103 -4.16 -9.18 7.76
C SER A 103 -4.39 -8.10 6.70
N TYR A 104 -5.66 -7.76 6.44
CA TYR A 104 -5.99 -6.70 5.49
C TYR A 104 -5.27 -5.39 5.80
N ALA A 105 -4.75 -4.74 4.76
CA ALA A 105 -4.15 -3.41 4.86
C ALA A 105 -5.10 -2.34 4.28
N ARG A 106 -4.93 -1.08 4.69
CA ARG A 106 -5.77 0.02 4.25
C ARG A 106 -5.08 1.36 4.36
N ASP A 107 -5.65 2.35 3.68
CA ASP A 107 -5.25 3.77 3.74
C ASP A 107 -3.80 3.99 3.36
N VAL A 108 -3.46 3.51 2.17
CA VAL A 108 -2.14 3.67 1.55
C VAL A 108 -2.31 4.37 0.21
N ARG A 109 -1.48 5.39 -0.02
CA ARG A 109 -1.33 5.99 -1.35
C ARG A 109 -0.02 5.55 -1.96
N VAL A 110 -0.08 5.07 -3.19
CA VAL A 110 1.08 4.56 -3.94
C VAL A 110 1.32 5.46 -5.16
N CYS A 111 2.53 5.97 -5.29
CA CYS A 111 2.98 6.66 -6.50
C CYS A 111 3.91 5.73 -7.27
N ILE A 112 3.50 5.34 -8.47
CA ILE A 112 4.35 4.60 -9.42
C ILE A 112 5.01 5.66 -10.30
N TYR A 113 6.32 5.87 -10.13
CA TYR A 113 6.99 7.01 -10.75
C TYR A 113 8.07 6.64 -11.76
N ASP A 114 8.55 5.40 -11.76
CA ASP A 114 9.57 4.94 -12.69
C ASP A 114 9.56 3.42 -12.80
N GLY A 115 10.35 2.91 -13.71
CA GLY A 115 10.52 1.48 -13.91
C GLY A 115 11.29 1.20 -15.18
N LYS A 116 11.29 -0.07 -15.58
CA LYS A 116 11.92 -0.53 -16.82
C LYS A 116 11.10 -1.64 -17.44
N MET A 117 11.11 -1.67 -18.76
CA MET A 117 10.54 -2.73 -19.58
C MET A 117 11.63 -3.40 -20.41
N HIS A 118 11.37 -4.66 -20.79
CA HIS A 118 12.13 -5.37 -21.79
C HIS A 118 11.26 -5.59 -23.03
N PRO A 119 11.76 -5.36 -24.25
CA PRO A 119 10.92 -5.42 -25.46
C PRO A 119 10.22 -6.77 -25.69
N VAL A 120 10.85 -7.87 -25.24
CA VAL A 120 10.35 -9.24 -25.46
C VAL A 120 9.75 -9.85 -24.20
N ASP A 121 10.40 -9.67 -23.05
CA ASP A 121 10.09 -10.43 -21.84
C ASP A 121 9.10 -9.74 -20.90
N SER A 122 8.72 -8.48 -21.16
CA SER A 122 7.75 -7.79 -20.33
C SER A 122 6.33 -8.25 -20.64
N ASN A 123 5.61 -8.64 -19.60
CA ASN A 123 4.22 -9.09 -19.66
C ASN A 123 3.49 -8.70 -18.36
N GLU A 124 2.18 -8.97 -18.32
CA GLU A 124 1.34 -8.62 -17.17
C GLU A 124 1.80 -9.29 -15.87
N ILE A 125 2.12 -10.59 -15.92
CA ILE A 125 2.53 -11.33 -14.72
C ILE A 125 3.84 -10.76 -14.13
N SER A 126 4.78 -10.35 -14.97
CA SER A 126 6.04 -9.75 -14.53
C SER A 126 5.81 -8.46 -13.77
N PHE A 127 4.93 -7.60 -14.25
CA PHE A 127 4.60 -6.34 -13.58
C PHE A 127 3.72 -6.52 -12.36
N ARG A 128 2.83 -7.50 -12.36
CA ARG A 128 2.07 -7.85 -11.15
C ARG A 128 2.99 -8.28 -10.02
N LEU A 129 3.95 -9.15 -10.30
CA LEU A 129 4.92 -9.61 -9.31
C LEU A 129 5.88 -8.50 -8.88
N ALA A 130 6.34 -7.67 -9.81
CA ALA A 130 7.20 -6.54 -9.49
C ALA A 130 6.49 -5.53 -8.57
N GLY A 131 5.26 -5.16 -8.88
CA GLY A 131 4.45 -4.27 -8.04
C GLY A 131 4.15 -4.86 -6.67
N ARG A 132 3.76 -6.12 -6.62
CA ARG A 132 3.51 -6.86 -5.39
C ARG A 132 4.72 -6.84 -4.46
N ASN A 133 5.90 -7.16 -4.97
CA ASN A 133 7.11 -7.26 -4.17
C ASN A 133 7.68 -5.89 -3.79
N ALA A 134 7.62 -4.91 -4.69
CA ALA A 134 8.01 -3.52 -4.38
C ALA A 134 7.14 -2.96 -3.25
N PHE A 135 5.83 -3.18 -3.32
CA PHE A 135 4.90 -2.75 -2.28
C PHE A 135 5.21 -3.41 -0.93
N ALA A 136 5.44 -4.71 -0.93
CA ALA A 136 5.77 -5.43 0.31
C ALA A 136 7.05 -4.92 0.96
N GLN A 137 8.08 -4.62 0.18
CA GLN A 137 9.33 -4.04 0.69
C GLN A 137 9.10 -2.64 1.28
N ALA A 138 8.42 -1.77 0.54
CA ALA A 138 8.14 -0.42 0.99
C ALA A 138 7.27 -0.40 2.26
N PHE A 139 6.27 -1.28 2.32
CA PHE A 139 5.35 -1.36 3.46
C PHE A 139 6.09 -1.71 4.76
N LYS A 140 7.01 -2.65 4.72
CA LYS A 140 7.82 -3.04 5.88
C LYS A 140 8.68 -1.89 6.41
N GLU A 141 9.15 -1.01 5.53
CA GLU A 141 9.96 0.16 5.90
C GLU A 141 9.15 1.40 6.23
N ALA A 142 7.83 1.35 6.06
CA ALA A 142 6.93 2.46 6.31
C ALA A 142 6.38 2.49 7.75
N ASN A 143 7.08 1.88 8.69
CA ASN A 143 6.68 1.79 10.10
C ASN A 143 5.23 1.28 10.23
N PRO A 144 4.94 0.04 9.78
CA PRO A 144 3.59 -0.48 9.77
C PRO A 144 3.05 -0.74 11.17
N LYS A 145 1.73 -0.62 11.30
CA LYS A 145 0.99 -0.83 12.55
C LYS A 145 -0.22 -1.72 12.31
N ILE A 146 -0.60 -2.45 13.33
CA ILE A 146 -1.86 -3.18 13.36
C ILE A 146 -2.94 -2.25 13.89
N LEU A 147 -4.05 -2.15 13.15
CA LEU A 147 -5.23 -1.42 13.59
C LEU A 147 -6.09 -2.33 14.46
N GLU A 148 -6.53 -1.81 15.59
CA GLU A 148 -7.48 -2.48 16.47
C GLU A 148 -8.90 -2.03 16.12
N PRO A 149 -9.90 -2.93 16.10
CA PRO A 149 -11.29 -2.52 15.94
C PRO A 149 -11.75 -1.75 17.18
N VAL A 150 -12.45 -0.65 16.96
CA VAL A 150 -13.07 0.13 18.03
C VAL A 150 -14.58 0.06 17.85
N TYR A 151 -15.28 -0.35 18.90
CA TYR A 151 -16.72 -0.53 18.89
C TYR A 151 -17.38 0.35 19.93
N ASP A 152 -18.58 0.83 19.62
CA ASP A 152 -19.51 1.36 20.60
C ASP A 152 -20.13 0.15 21.32
N VAL A 153 -19.97 0.09 22.62
CA VAL A 153 -20.43 -1.05 23.43
C VAL A 153 -21.40 -0.56 24.48
N GLU A 154 -22.59 -1.18 24.54
CA GLU A 154 -23.55 -0.96 25.58
C GLU A 154 -23.56 -2.18 26.51
N VAL A 155 -23.33 -1.94 27.81
CA VAL A 155 -23.31 -2.99 28.81
C VAL A 155 -24.43 -2.78 29.81
N LEU A 156 -25.37 -3.74 29.87
CA LEU A 156 -26.47 -3.71 30.81
C LEU A 156 -26.11 -4.55 32.06
N VAL A 157 -26.01 -3.90 33.22
CA VAL A 157 -25.61 -4.55 34.47
C VAL A 157 -26.44 -4.02 35.65
N PRO A 158 -26.61 -4.82 36.72
CA PRO A 158 -27.17 -4.32 37.98
C PRO A 158 -26.29 -3.19 38.53
N SER A 159 -26.92 -2.19 39.17
CA SER A 159 -26.21 -1.00 39.69
C SER A 159 -25.10 -1.35 40.70
N GLU A 160 -25.23 -2.42 41.45
CA GLU A 160 -24.22 -2.90 42.39
C GLU A 160 -22.94 -3.46 41.71
N ARG A 161 -22.99 -3.74 40.39
CA ARG A 161 -21.87 -4.20 39.60
C ARG A 161 -21.25 -3.09 38.71
N MET A 162 -21.84 -1.93 38.73
CA MET A 162 -21.42 -0.82 37.86
C MET A 162 -19.96 -0.44 38.06
N GLY A 163 -19.48 -0.36 39.31
CA GLY A 163 -18.09 -0.01 39.62
C GLY A 163 -17.09 -1.02 39.07
N ASP A 164 -17.40 -2.31 39.16
CA ASP A 164 -16.54 -3.38 38.65
C ASP A 164 -16.45 -3.33 37.12
N VAL A 165 -17.58 -3.10 36.44
CA VAL A 165 -17.64 -2.98 34.99
C VAL A 165 -16.88 -1.74 34.50
N MET A 166 -17.06 -0.60 35.16
CA MET A 166 -16.34 0.64 34.82
C MET A 166 -14.84 0.47 34.94
N SER A 167 -14.37 -0.19 36.00
CA SER A 167 -12.96 -0.48 36.21
C SER A 167 -12.40 -1.39 35.12
N ASP A 168 -13.13 -2.43 34.71
CA ASP A 168 -12.73 -3.34 33.66
C ASP A 168 -12.64 -2.63 32.31
N LEU A 169 -13.64 -1.80 31.96
CA LEU A 169 -13.66 -1.01 30.73
C LEU A 169 -12.49 -0.04 30.66
N GLN A 170 -12.18 0.65 31.77
CA GLN A 170 -11.02 1.55 31.84
C GLN A 170 -9.71 0.79 31.64
N GLY A 171 -9.56 -0.39 32.20
CA GLY A 171 -8.41 -1.26 31.98
C GLY A 171 -8.26 -1.70 30.53
N ARG A 172 -9.35 -1.72 29.77
CA ARG A 172 -9.37 -1.98 28.32
C ARG A 172 -9.26 -0.74 27.45
N ARG A 173 -8.95 0.40 28.03
CA ARG A 173 -8.80 1.69 27.35
C ARG A 173 -10.11 2.21 26.71
N ALA A 174 -11.26 1.85 27.29
CA ALA A 174 -12.53 2.41 26.85
C ALA A 174 -12.62 3.92 27.20
N ILE A 175 -13.28 4.68 26.35
CA ILE A 175 -13.50 6.12 26.50
C ILE A 175 -14.96 6.40 26.85
#